data_d2c652e986755b55553c5e80db05ede3
#
_entry.id   d2c652e986755b55553c5e80db05ede3
#
_cell.length_a   1.000
_cell.length_b   1.000
_cell.length_c   1.000
_cell.angle_alpha   90.00
_cell.angle_beta   90.00
_cell.angle_gamma   90.00
#
_symmetry.space_group_name_H-M   'P 1'
#
loop_
_entity.id
_entity.type
_entity.pdbx_description
1 polymer ?
#
loop_
_entity_poly.entity_id
_entity_poly.type
_entity_poly.pdbx_seq_one_letter_code
_entity_poly.pdbx_strand_id
1 'polypeptide(L)'
;MAQKKTKTNTKVKTTKTKAETETKTRTKEQKRLDEIERLKAVIAQAKIKKREALQIKEQYVSTHLWEFFKPFRWQDNCRDLFNDNIITLAPAPNGIGKTTEVVVFIMSWLAGYEAWNPVEPDYPGAVRVDKKYYKPSSLGIPTPVRGRLTGQDWSHHLGQTVVRELKKWFPMEEFDTKNNTQGVTWFWSHRKTGSTLELMTHDQKIDLYESWRGHFWVADEPPPENIFDAMSGRGLSDFGGKILIPATPLTQAWMLDKLVLSGRSDVGIMKNLCALDNEVTYAHDDDILSKMGLTGKKTKYWGDADGQKKQFFDMIMRWDLYLGTDGAESRSPDDQGKSAEQFLLDNTPESRHGLIKELRFLRRVKDTPLEDKPSRFFGMFKKLVGLVIKNFDKSRHIVPFPRGGVPTDWVVTVLIDLHLNKPHAISFYGCDKHNRHYCIDEYWVNCTPEEIADIIIRKKKGDLCWNISNVYIDPLSKGDNKFMENRVDVEDSYTIIGNRLSEEGIYLQTASKDKESGMRNIRAWLEGPNSIPILFFFDTLQSAGGNTRGIVFDIQRLCFDNNGKVEKINDDFMENLYRYTLTGTEYVEEETPVLIGAGQGQEQSWMGM
;
A
#
# COMPACT_ATOMS: atom_id res chain seq x y z
N MET A 1 -13.97 91.54 83.74
CA MET A 1 -14.10 90.04 83.77
C MET A 1 -14.85 89.51 82.53
N ALA A 2 -14.65 90.01 81.30
CA ALA A 2 -15.45 89.61 80.11
C ALA A 2 -14.61 88.99 78.94
N GLN A 3 -13.28 88.85 79.12
CA GLN A 3 -12.41 88.32 78.00
C GLN A 3 -11.97 86.84 78.15
N LYS A 4 -12.29 86.13 79.26
CA LYS A 4 -11.85 84.75 79.52
C LYS A 4 -12.90 83.70 79.11
N LYS A 5 -14.17 84.02 78.86
CA LYS A 5 -15.22 83.06 78.48
C LYS A 5 -15.30 82.79 76.94
N THR A 6 -14.78 83.69 76.10
CA THR A 6 -14.91 83.62 74.66
C THR A 6 -13.82 82.69 74.04
N LYS A 7 -12.64 82.54 74.66
CA LYS A 7 -11.58 81.65 74.16
C LYS A 7 -11.77 80.14 74.41
N THR A 8 -12.53 79.82 75.46
CA THR A 8 -12.82 78.42 75.84
C THR A 8 -13.90 77.80 74.94
N ASN A 9 -14.90 78.55 74.51
CA ASN A 9 -15.95 78.05 73.65
C ASN A 9 -15.51 77.82 72.20
N THR A 10 -14.54 78.58 71.71
CA THR A 10 -13.98 78.37 70.32
C THR A 10 -13.05 77.12 70.24
N LYS A 11 -12.29 76.81 71.33
CA LYS A 11 -11.42 75.61 71.35
C LYS A 11 -12.27 74.33 71.50
N VAL A 12 -13.37 74.31 72.20
CA VAL A 12 -14.26 73.13 72.33
C VAL A 12 -15.06 72.88 71.06
N LYS A 13 -15.50 73.94 70.31
CA LYS A 13 -16.14 73.76 69.00
C LYS A 13 -15.19 73.22 67.95
N THR A 14 -13.92 73.68 67.86
CA THR A 14 -12.91 73.22 66.88
C THR A 14 -12.46 71.80 67.18
N THR A 15 -12.35 71.36 68.42
CA THR A 15 -12.02 69.97 68.79
C THR A 15 -13.16 69.00 68.52
N LYS A 16 -14.44 69.39 68.74
CA LYS A 16 -15.59 68.54 68.37
C LYS A 16 -15.76 68.38 66.88
N THR A 17 -15.57 69.41 66.07
CA THR A 17 -15.65 69.33 64.59
C THR A 17 -14.53 68.52 63.99
N LYS A 18 -13.32 68.58 64.58
CA LYS A 18 -12.18 67.79 64.17
C LYS A 18 -12.35 66.30 64.50
N ALA A 19 -12.86 65.94 65.68
CA ALA A 19 -13.17 64.59 66.08
C ALA A 19 -14.34 63.99 65.28
N GLU A 20 -15.38 64.74 64.92
CA GLU A 20 -16.50 64.29 64.06
C GLU A 20 -16.03 64.09 62.60
N THR A 21 -15.09 64.92 62.13
CA THR A 21 -14.50 64.76 60.74
C THR A 21 -13.58 63.56 60.71
N GLU A 22 -12.74 63.31 61.72
CA GLU A 22 -11.88 62.11 61.83
C GLU A 22 -12.71 60.85 61.97
N THR A 23 -13.83 60.85 62.74
CA THR A 23 -14.74 59.70 62.85
C THR A 23 -15.48 59.42 61.53
N LYS A 24 -15.89 60.42 60.76
CA LYS A 24 -16.52 60.28 59.43
C LYS A 24 -15.52 59.78 58.39
N THR A 25 -14.28 60.20 58.47
CA THR A 25 -13.20 59.74 57.55
C THR A 25 -12.83 58.28 57.82
N ARG A 26 -12.72 57.88 59.13
CA ARG A 26 -12.51 56.47 59.51
C ARG A 26 -13.69 55.57 59.07
N THR A 27 -14.89 56.01 59.15
CA THR A 27 -16.07 55.24 58.71
C THR A 27 -16.13 55.10 57.19
N LYS A 28 -15.67 56.09 56.44
CA LYS A 28 -15.51 55.98 54.96
C LYS A 28 -14.40 55.03 54.56
N GLU A 29 -13.29 55.06 55.25
CA GLU A 29 -12.14 54.21 54.97
C GLU A 29 -12.47 52.76 55.34
N GLN A 30 -13.17 52.49 56.41
CA GLN A 30 -13.65 51.15 56.77
C GLN A 30 -14.63 50.60 55.73
N LYS A 31 -15.56 51.39 55.23
CA LYS A 31 -16.47 50.99 54.14
C LYS A 31 -15.74 50.68 52.87
N ARG A 32 -14.63 51.38 52.52
CA ARG A 32 -13.79 51.08 51.39
C ARG A 32 -13.03 49.76 51.58
N LEU A 33 -12.50 49.49 52.75
CA LEU A 33 -11.83 48.25 53.10
C LEU A 33 -12.80 47.06 53.01
N ASP A 34 -13.99 47.18 53.55
CA ASP A 34 -15.03 46.14 53.48
C ASP A 34 -15.43 45.85 51.99
N GLU A 35 -15.53 46.89 51.15
CA GLU A 35 -15.85 46.78 49.77
C GLU A 35 -14.69 46.09 48.97
N ILE A 36 -13.43 46.43 49.29
CA ILE A 36 -12.25 45.78 48.73
C ILE A 36 -12.19 44.28 49.11
N GLU A 37 -12.50 43.95 50.37
CA GLU A 37 -12.58 42.55 50.80
C GLU A 37 -13.69 41.77 50.07
N ARG A 38 -14.87 42.41 49.94
CA ARG A 38 -15.97 41.85 49.17
C ARG A 38 -15.61 41.60 47.71
N LEU A 39 -14.95 42.54 47.05
CA LEU A 39 -14.46 42.40 45.66
C LEU A 39 -13.40 41.31 45.57
N LYS A 40 -12.47 41.23 46.52
CA LYS A 40 -11.47 40.13 46.56
C LYS A 40 -12.15 38.76 46.71
N ALA A 41 -13.19 38.65 47.56
CA ALA A 41 -13.95 37.41 47.70
C ALA A 41 -14.69 37.04 46.40
N VAL A 42 -15.31 38.00 45.72
CA VAL A 42 -15.97 37.79 44.43
C VAL A 42 -14.98 37.34 43.34
N ILE A 43 -13.80 37.99 43.28
CA ILE A 43 -12.73 37.60 42.34
C ILE A 43 -12.21 36.20 42.68
N ALA A 44 -12.05 35.84 43.94
CA ALA A 44 -11.62 34.50 44.35
C ALA A 44 -12.65 33.44 43.96
N GLN A 45 -13.93 33.68 44.18
CA GLN A 45 -15.01 32.80 43.72
C GLN A 45 -15.07 32.67 42.20
N ALA A 46 -14.91 33.76 41.46
CA ALA A 46 -14.85 33.74 39.99
C ALA A 46 -13.66 32.91 39.46
N LYS A 47 -12.49 33.01 40.12
CA LYS A 47 -11.31 32.20 39.80
C LYS A 47 -11.55 30.72 40.08
N ILE A 48 -12.22 30.36 41.18
CA ILE A 48 -12.58 28.97 41.49
C ILE A 48 -13.52 28.42 40.42
N LYS A 49 -14.63 29.12 40.13
CA LYS A 49 -15.57 28.71 39.06
C LYS A 49 -14.92 28.58 37.71
N LYS A 50 -13.98 29.47 37.36
CA LYS A 50 -13.22 29.36 36.10
C LYS A 50 -12.33 28.10 36.08
N ARG A 51 -11.69 27.75 37.21
CA ARG A 51 -10.89 26.51 37.29
C ARG A 51 -11.76 25.26 37.18
N GLU A 52 -12.89 25.23 37.88
CA GLU A 52 -13.85 24.12 37.78
C GLU A 52 -14.39 23.95 36.37
N ALA A 53 -14.76 25.04 35.70
CA ALA A 53 -15.19 25.02 34.31
C ALA A 53 -14.08 24.54 33.33
N LEU A 54 -12.83 24.92 33.58
CA LEU A 54 -11.70 24.42 32.80
C LEU A 54 -11.47 22.94 33.03
N GLN A 55 -11.53 22.44 34.27
CA GLN A 55 -11.39 21.01 34.57
C GLN A 55 -12.50 20.18 33.92
N ILE A 56 -13.76 20.64 33.98
CA ILE A 56 -14.89 19.99 33.30
C ILE A 56 -14.66 19.94 31.79
N LYS A 57 -14.18 21.04 31.18
CA LYS A 57 -13.87 21.11 29.76
C LYS A 57 -12.73 20.17 29.41
N GLU A 58 -11.67 20.14 30.19
CA GLU A 58 -10.52 19.23 29.96
C GLU A 58 -10.95 17.76 30.08
N GLN A 59 -11.78 17.44 31.06
CA GLN A 59 -12.33 16.09 31.20
C GLN A 59 -13.22 15.73 30.01
N TYR A 60 -14.11 16.63 29.56
CA TYR A 60 -14.94 16.39 28.38
C TYR A 60 -14.08 16.16 27.13
N VAL A 61 -13.10 17.03 26.87
CA VAL A 61 -12.19 16.88 25.72
C VAL A 61 -11.45 15.54 25.78
N SER A 62 -10.98 15.11 26.96
CA SER A 62 -10.26 13.87 27.12
C SER A 62 -11.09 12.60 26.84
N THR A 63 -12.40 12.67 27.02
CA THR A 63 -13.33 11.55 26.78
C THR A 63 -14.03 11.61 25.42
N HIS A 64 -14.01 12.76 24.76
CA HIS A 64 -14.67 13.00 23.47
C HIS A 64 -13.70 13.52 22.39
N LEU A 65 -12.48 12.96 22.34
CA LEU A 65 -11.43 13.45 21.44
C LEU A 65 -11.85 13.49 19.97
N TRP A 66 -12.68 12.56 19.52
CA TRP A 66 -13.14 12.48 18.13
C TRP A 66 -13.95 13.72 17.67
N GLU A 67 -14.60 14.44 18.58
CA GLU A 67 -15.28 15.70 18.26
C GLU A 67 -14.31 16.85 17.97
N PHE A 68 -13.09 16.72 18.46
CA PHE A 68 -12.01 17.70 18.30
C PHE A 68 -10.95 17.26 17.28
N PHE A 69 -11.24 16.20 16.54
CA PHE A 69 -10.34 15.72 15.50
C PHE A 69 -10.13 16.79 14.43
N LYS A 70 -8.88 16.90 13.98
CA LYS A 70 -8.50 17.76 12.87
C LYS A 70 -7.75 16.90 11.87
N PRO A 71 -8.42 16.46 10.82
CA PRO A 71 -7.78 15.63 9.81
C PRO A 71 -6.61 16.36 9.14
N PHE A 72 -5.57 15.62 8.83
CA PHE A 72 -4.57 16.06 7.89
C PHE A 72 -5.18 16.10 6.49
N ARG A 73 -4.59 16.86 5.58
CA ARG A 73 -5.11 16.96 4.21
C ARG A 73 -5.19 15.60 3.51
N TRP A 74 -4.20 14.73 3.72
CA TRP A 74 -4.24 13.40 3.14
C TRP A 74 -5.39 12.54 3.71
N GLN A 75 -5.75 12.73 4.97
CA GLN A 75 -6.88 12.04 5.63
C GLN A 75 -8.23 12.56 5.08
N ASP A 76 -8.35 13.86 4.84
CA ASP A 76 -9.52 14.42 4.16
C ASP A 76 -9.65 13.87 2.74
N ASN A 77 -8.55 13.84 1.98
CA ASN A 77 -8.53 13.26 0.64
C ASN A 77 -8.87 11.77 0.65
N CYS A 78 -8.39 11.00 1.65
CA CYS A 78 -8.72 9.59 1.82
C CYS A 78 -10.21 9.38 2.12
N ARG A 79 -10.79 10.23 2.97
CA ARG A 79 -12.23 10.25 3.27
C ARG A 79 -13.06 10.51 2.02
N ASP A 80 -12.70 11.51 1.24
CA ASP A 80 -13.41 11.85 0.00
C ASP A 80 -13.29 10.70 -1.02
N LEU A 81 -12.09 10.12 -1.16
CA LEU A 81 -11.88 8.95 -1.99
C LEU A 81 -12.70 7.72 -1.53
N PHE A 82 -12.82 7.52 -0.21
CA PHE A 82 -13.64 6.47 0.37
C PHE A 82 -15.13 6.69 0.12
N ASN A 83 -15.58 7.95 0.14
CA ASN A 83 -16.95 8.29 -0.19
C ASN A 83 -17.34 7.88 -1.62
N ASP A 84 -16.41 8.01 -2.55
CA ASP A 84 -16.66 7.81 -3.99
C ASP A 84 -16.42 6.38 -4.48
N ASN A 85 -15.76 5.52 -3.68
CA ASN A 85 -15.34 4.18 -4.10
C ASN A 85 -15.86 3.08 -3.15
N ILE A 86 -15.98 1.86 -3.68
CA ILE A 86 -16.31 0.67 -2.88
C ILE A 86 -15.06 0.21 -2.12
N ILE A 87 -13.91 0.22 -2.75
CA ILE A 87 -12.63 -0.15 -2.15
C ILE A 87 -11.72 1.07 -2.16
N THR A 88 -11.21 1.44 -1.03
CA THR A 88 -10.19 2.49 -0.90
C THR A 88 -8.89 1.89 -0.37
N LEU A 89 -7.86 1.97 -1.19
CA LEU A 89 -6.50 1.58 -0.83
C LEU A 89 -5.68 2.84 -0.56
N ALA A 90 -5.17 2.96 0.67
CA ALA A 90 -4.26 4.01 1.05
C ALA A 90 -2.87 3.42 1.38
N PRO A 91 -2.02 3.15 0.35
CA PRO A 91 -0.67 2.69 0.58
C PRO A 91 0.12 3.84 1.20
N ALA A 92 0.35 3.74 2.48
CA ALA A 92 0.81 4.87 3.28
C ALA A 92 2.03 4.51 4.15
N PRO A 93 2.99 5.42 4.28
CA PRO A 93 4.18 5.22 5.10
C PRO A 93 3.85 5.08 6.59
N ASN A 94 4.84 4.61 7.34
CA ASN A 94 4.69 4.49 8.79
C ASN A 94 4.68 5.87 9.48
N GLY A 95 3.81 6.01 10.48
CA GLY A 95 3.81 7.19 11.36
C GLY A 95 3.09 8.42 10.81
N ILE A 96 2.30 8.29 9.73
CA ILE A 96 1.49 9.41 9.20
C ILE A 96 0.07 9.49 9.79
N GLY A 97 -0.24 8.68 10.79
CA GLY A 97 -1.54 8.72 11.47
C GLY A 97 -2.62 7.81 10.89
N LYS A 98 -2.25 6.72 10.18
CA LYS A 98 -3.20 5.74 9.62
C LYS A 98 -4.20 5.19 10.64
N THR A 99 -3.71 4.61 11.72
CA THR A 99 -4.57 4.00 12.75
C THR A 99 -5.47 5.01 13.43
N THR A 100 -4.99 6.26 13.64
CA THR A 100 -5.83 7.34 14.16
C THR A 100 -6.95 7.69 13.20
N GLU A 101 -6.66 7.83 11.90
CA GLU A 101 -7.67 8.06 10.85
C GLU A 101 -8.75 6.98 10.86
N VAL A 102 -8.31 5.70 10.78
CA VAL A 102 -9.19 4.54 10.83
C VAL A 102 -10.14 4.59 12.01
N VAL A 103 -9.61 4.81 13.21
CA VAL A 103 -10.40 4.82 14.45
C VAL A 103 -11.43 5.94 14.45
N VAL A 104 -11.04 7.15 14.05
CA VAL A 104 -11.96 8.29 14.01
C VAL A 104 -13.02 8.14 12.91
N PHE A 105 -12.64 7.61 11.75
CA PHE A 105 -13.61 7.32 10.69
C PHE A 105 -14.61 6.25 11.12
N ILE A 106 -14.16 5.15 11.72
CA ILE A 106 -15.04 4.12 12.27
C ILE A 106 -16.00 4.73 13.29
N MET A 107 -15.52 5.60 14.18
CA MET A 107 -16.39 6.29 15.15
C MET A 107 -17.49 7.09 14.43
N SER A 108 -17.12 7.86 13.40
CA SER A 108 -18.10 8.62 12.62
C SER A 108 -19.11 7.74 11.89
N TRP A 109 -18.68 6.58 11.39
CA TRP A 109 -19.57 5.61 10.72
C TRP A 109 -20.55 4.97 11.71
N LEU A 110 -20.07 4.62 12.91
CA LEU A 110 -20.94 4.07 13.97
C LEU A 110 -21.94 5.11 14.50
N ALA A 111 -21.54 6.39 14.56
CA ALA A 111 -22.39 7.49 14.99
C ALA A 111 -23.32 8.02 13.87
N GLY A 112 -22.92 7.86 12.60
CA GLY A 112 -23.65 8.35 11.42
C GLY A 112 -23.29 9.76 10.98
N TYR A 113 -22.35 10.45 11.67
CA TYR A 113 -21.96 11.83 11.38
C TYR A 113 -20.49 12.10 11.76
N GLU A 114 -19.94 13.20 11.24
CA GLU A 114 -18.58 13.67 11.53
C GLU A 114 -18.63 14.77 12.60
N ALA A 115 -18.44 14.43 13.88
CA ALA A 115 -18.58 15.37 14.99
C ALA A 115 -17.58 16.53 14.95
N TRP A 116 -16.45 16.37 14.27
CA TRP A 116 -15.46 17.43 14.06
C TRP A 116 -15.81 18.38 12.90
N ASN A 117 -16.90 18.10 12.15
CA ASN A 117 -17.24 18.79 10.91
C ASN A 117 -18.66 19.43 11.01
N PRO A 118 -18.84 20.49 11.82
CA PRO A 118 -20.12 21.19 11.92
C PRO A 118 -20.45 21.90 10.60
N VAL A 119 -21.72 21.88 10.23
CA VAL A 119 -22.25 22.48 8.99
C VAL A 119 -23.50 23.31 9.29
N GLU A 120 -23.92 24.13 8.32
CA GLU A 120 -25.19 24.86 8.41
C GLU A 120 -26.38 23.91 8.22
N PRO A 121 -27.57 24.30 8.73
CA PRO A 121 -28.76 23.45 8.68
C PRO A 121 -29.25 23.05 7.29
N ASP A 122 -28.89 23.81 6.26
CA ASP A 122 -29.24 23.61 4.85
C ASP A 122 -28.20 22.76 4.09
N TYR A 123 -27.15 22.34 4.75
CA TYR A 123 -26.16 21.44 4.14
C TYR A 123 -26.81 20.12 3.72
N PRO A 124 -26.59 19.61 2.50
CA PRO A 124 -27.20 18.37 2.00
C PRO A 124 -26.90 17.18 2.91
N GLY A 125 -27.96 16.56 3.45
CA GLY A 125 -27.82 15.41 4.35
C GLY A 125 -27.34 15.72 5.77
N ALA A 126 -27.32 16.99 6.19
CA ALA A 126 -26.89 17.39 7.53
C ALA A 126 -27.59 16.58 8.64
N VAL A 127 -26.78 16.05 9.57
CA VAL A 127 -27.27 15.29 10.72
C VAL A 127 -27.39 16.20 11.93
N ARG A 128 -28.59 16.29 12.51
CA ARG A 128 -28.82 17.11 13.69
C ARG A 128 -28.55 16.33 14.97
N VAL A 129 -27.62 16.83 15.78
CA VAL A 129 -27.27 16.31 17.11
C VAL A 129 -27.23 17.48 18.11
N ASP A 130 -27.99 17.41 19.20
CA ASP A 130 -28.00 18.40 20.28
C ASP A 130 -28.09 19.87 19.81
N LYS A 131 -29.01 20.16 18.92
CA LYS A 131 -29.24 21.49 18.30
C LYS A 131 -28.11 21.98 17.36
N LYS A 132 -27.11 21.19 17.08
CA LYS A 132 -26.06 21.47 16.07
C LYS A 132 -26.27 20.56 14.87
N TYR A 133 -25.70 20.96 13.75
CA TYR A 133 -25.71 20.18 12.51
C TYR A 133 -24.30 19.78 12.12
N TYR A 134 -24.15 18.57 11.66
CA TYR A 134 -22.87 17.98 11.29
C TYR A 134 -22.94 17.33 9.91
N LYS A 135 -21.82 17.26 9.24
CA LYS A 135 -21.69 16.53 7.99
C LYS A 135 -22.00 15.05 8.20
N PRO A 136 -22.77 14.40 7.30
CA PRO A 136 -22.99 12.96 7.38
C PRO A 136 -21.67 12.20 7.29
N SER A 137 -21.62 11.00 7.84
CA SER A 137 -20.42 10.17 7.78
C SER A 137 -20.10 9.76 6.33
N SER A 138 -18.81 9.65 6.02
CA SER A 138 -18.31 9.26 4.69
C SER A 138 -18.69 7.83 4.27
N LEU A 139 -19.22 7.01 5.17
CA LEU A 139 -19.75 5.70 4.80
C LEU A 139 -20.95 5.80 3.85
N GLY A 140 -21.77 6.83 4.00
CA GLY A 140 -22.96 7.06 3.17
C GLY A 140 -24.12 6.08 3.45
N ILE A 141 -24.02 5.24 4.47
CA ILE A 141 -25.03 4.25 4.89
C ILE A 141 -25.64 4.69 6.21
N PRO A 142 -26.99 4.71 6.33
CA PRO A 142 -27.66 5.06 7.58
C PRO A 142 -27.36 4.08 8.73
N THR A 143 -27.31 4.60 9.96
CA THR A 143 -27.21 3.76 11.16
C THR A 143 -28.55 3.03 11.45
N PRO A 144 -28.53 1.85 12.06
CA PRO A 144 -27.35 1.14 12.61
C PRO A 144 -26.51 0.45 11.53
N VAL A 145 -25.19 0.54 11.65
CA VAL A 145 -24.26 -0.14 10.77
C VAL A 145 -23.49 -1.25 11.48
N ARG A 146 -23.03 -2.23 10.73
CA ARG A 146 -22.16 -3.30 11.19
C ARG A 146 -20.82 -3.16 10.51
N GLY A 147 -19.73 -3.11 11.29
CA GLY A 147 -18.39 -3.01 10.77
C GLY A 147 -17.47 -4.11 11.29
N ARG A 148 -16.43 -4.38 10.54
CA ARG A 148 -15.33 -5.24 10.95
C ARG A 148 -14.01 -4.52 10.74
N LEU A 149 -13.11 -4.64 11.72
CA LEU A 149 -11.72 -4.21 11.61
C LEU A 149 -10.83 -5.43 11.77
N THR A 150 -9.90 -5.62 10.85
CA THR A 150 -8.96 -6.74 10.90
C THR A 150 -7.53 -6.25 11.03
N GLY A 151 -6.71 -7.07 11.70
CA GLY A 151 -5.30 -6.82 11.91
C GLY A 151 -4.52 -8.12 12.03
N GLN A 152 -3.20 -8.01 12.16
CA GLN A 152 -2.30 -9.14 12.07
C GLN A 152 -2.49 -10.14 13.22
N ASP A 153 -2.48 -9.66 14.46
CA ASP A 153 -2.55 -10.50 15.67
C ASP A 153 -3.21 -9.78 16.85
N TRP A 154 -3.64 -10.57 17.87
CA TRP A 154 -4.28 -10.04 19.07
C TRP A 154 -3.32 -9.39 20.06
N SER A 155 -2.11 -9.91 20.19
CA SER A 155 -1.20 -9.53 21.27
C SER A 155 -0.46 -8.21 21.00
N HIS A 156 0.00 -8.00 19.77
CA HIS A 156 0.82 -6.84 19.41
C HIS A 156 0.03 -5.80 18.64
N HIS A 157 -0.61 -6.20 17.53
CA HIS A 157 -1.25 -5.23 16.65
C HIS A 157 -2.60 -4.77 17.20
N LEU A 158 -3.61 -5.67 17.27
CA LEU A 158 -4.96 -5.26 17.68
C LEU A 158 -5.01 -4.80 19.14
N GLY A 159 -4.42 -5.56 20.09
CA GLY A 159 -4.53 -5.24 21.51
C GLY A 159 -3.73 -4.03 21.94
N GLN A 160 -2.47 -3.94 21.53
CA GLN A 160 -1.58 -2.87 21.99
C GLN A 160 -1.72 -1.58 21.19
N THR A 161 -2.09 -1.66 19.90
CA THR A 161 -2.17 -0.50 19.03
C THR A 161 -3.61 -0.08 18.77
N VAL A 162 -4.40 -0.92 18.11
CA VAL A 162 -5.74 -0.55 17.65
C VAL A 162 -6.73 -0.35 18.79
N VAL A 163 -6.83 -1.31 19.71
CA VAL A 163 -7.76 -1.20 20.87
C VAL A 163 -7.38 -0.03 21.76
N ARG A 164 -6.10 0.28 21.90
CA ARG A 164 -5.65 1.46 22.65
C ARG A 164 -6.09 2.76 21.99
N GLU A 165 -5.96 2.87 20.67
CA GLU A 165 -6.44 4.04 19.92
C GLU A 165 -7.97 4.12 19.93
N LEU A 166 -8.70 2.99 19.80
CA LEU A 166 -10.15 2.95 19.95
C LEU A 166 -10.58 3.53 21.31
N LYS A 167 -10.00 3.05 22.42
CA LYS A 167 -10.31 3.54 23.78
C LYS A 167 -9.94 4.99 24.00
N LYS A 168 -8.98 5.52 23.28
CA LYS A 168 -8.57 6.93 23.36
C LYS A 168 -9.56 7.86 22.63
N TRP A 169 -10.02 7.45 21.46
CA TRP A 169 -10.83 8.30 20.58
C TRP A 169 -12.34 8.10 20.76
N PHE A 170 -12.79 6.91 21.19
CA PHE A 170 -14.20 6.64 21.40
C PHE A 170 -14.69 7.19 22.74
N PRO A 171 -15.88 7.80 22.81
CA PRO A 171 -16.55 8.13 24.07
C PRO A 171 -17.02 6.84 24.74
N MET A 172 -16.19 6.26 25.60
CA MET A 172 -16.38 4.92 26.16
C MET A 172 -17.71 4.73 26.90
N GLU A 173 -18.26 5.78 27.46
CA GLU A 173 -19.57 5.80 28.08
C GLU A 173 -20.74 5.56 27.13
N GLU A 174 -20.51 5.69 25.82
CA GLU A 174 -21.53 5.43 24.78
C GLU A 174 -21.45 4.01 24.22
N PHE A 175 -20.53 3.17 24.71
CA PHE A 175 -20.30 1.83 24.19
C PHE A 175 -20.52 0.73 25.22
N ASP A 176 -21.13 -0.38 24.76
CA ASP A 176 -21.05 -1.70 25.39
C ASP A 176 -19.94 -2.50 24.70
N THR A 177 -19.09 -3.16 25.48
CA THR A 177 -17.93 -3.88 24.93
C THR A 177 -17.87 -5.31 25.46
N LYS A 178 -17.25 -6.23 24.66
CA LYS A 178 -16.94 -7.60 25.08
C LYS A 178 -15.46 -7.89 24.88
N ASN A 179 -14.87 -8.63 25.81
CA ASN A 179 -13.48 -9.08 25.70
C ASN A 179 -13.41 -10.53 25.22
N ASN A 180 -12.34 -10.87 24.51
CA ASN A 180 -12.00 -12.23 24.18
C ASN A 180 -11.35 -12.96 25.39
N THR A 181 -10.97 -14.22 25.20
CA THR A 181 -10.33 -15.05 26.25
C THR A 181 -8.97 -14.53 26.71
N GLN A 182 -8.32 -13.67 25.91
CA GLN A 182 -7.04 -13.01 26.23
C GLN A 182 -7.23 -11.63 26.90
N GLY A 183 -8.46 -11.23 27.20
CA GLY A 183 -8.78 -9.94 27.81
C GLY A 183 -8.77 -8.76 26.84
N VAL A 184 -8.60 -8.99 25.52
CA VAL A 184 -8.63 -7.94 24.51
C VAL A 184 -10.07 -7.65 24.09
N THR A 185 -10.44 -6.39 24.08
CA THR A 185 -11.78 -5.96 23.62
C THR A 185 -11.92 -6.20 22.13
N TRP A 186 -12.84 -7.06 21.72
CA TRP A 186 -13.04 -7.47 20.34
C TRP A 186 -14.38 -7.04 19.75
N PHE A 187 -15.36 -6.70 20.59
CA PHE A 187 -16.70 -6.30 20.17
C PHE A 187 -17.12 -4.99 20.84
N TRP A 188 -17.68 -4.10 20.06
CA TRP A 188 -18.12 -2.77 20.46
C TRP A 188 -19.54 -2.53 19.93
N SER A 189 -20.44 -2.06 20.77
CA SER A 189 -21.82 -1.69 20.39
C SER A 189 -22.10 -0.27 20.83
N HIS A 190 -22.39 0.61 19.89
CA HIS A 190 -22.71 2.00 20.15
C HIS A 190 -24.16 2.12 20.64
N ARG A 191 -24.37 2.55 21.88
CA ARG A 191 -25.68 2.56 22.54
C ARG A 191 -26.72 3.44 21.87
N LYS A 192 -26.31 4.58 21.33
CA LYS A 192 -27.24 5.55 20.72
C LYS A 192 -27.78 5.09 19.36
N THR A 193 -26.97 4.44 18.54
CA THR A 193 -27.35 4.08 17.18
C THR A 193 -27.61 2.58 17.00
N GLY A 194 -27.14 1.73 17.94
CA GLY A 194 -27.15 0.27 17.77
C GLY A 194 -26.09 -0.25 16.81
N SER A 195 -25.22 0.61 16.28
CA SER A 195 -24.13 0.21 15.38
C SER A 195 -23.08 -0.64 16.11
N THR A 196 -22.45 -1.57 15.39
CA THR A 196 -21.48 -2.49 15.99
C THR A 196 -20.17 -2.54 15.22
N LEU A 197 -19.08 -2.80 15.94
CA LEU A 197 -17.75 -3.06 15.41
C LEU A 197 -17.22 -4.37 15.98
N GLU A 198 -16.74 -5.25 15.11
CA GLU A 198 -16.03 -6.50 15.45
C GLU A 198 -14.56 -6.39 15.07
N LEU A 199 -13.65 -6.88 15.91
CA LEU A 199 -12.24 -7.01 15.61
C LEU A 199 -11.91 -8.47 15.35
N MET A 200 -11.09 -8.74 14.31
CA MET A 200 -10.61 -10.08 13.98
C MET A 200 -9.13 -10.05 13.55
N THR A 201 -8.45 -11.18 13.73
CA THR A 201 -7.05 -11.35 13.31
C THR A 201 -6.95 -12.20 12.05
N HIS A 202 -5.91 -11.98 11.25
CA HIS A 202 -5.70 -12.67 9.97
C HIS A 202 -5.41 -14.17 10.10
N ASP A 203 -5.10 -14.67 11.29
CA ASP A 203 -4.86 -16.09 11.60
C ASP A 203 -6.14 -16.89 11.90
N GLN A 204 -7.30 -16.23 11.95
CA GLN A 204 -8.57 -16.92 12.19
C GLN A 204 -9.05 -17.66 10.94
N LYS A 205 -9.90 -18.69 11.15
CA LYS A 205 -10.43 -19.53 10.07
C LYS A 205 -11.20 -18.71 9.04
N ILE A 206 -11.00 -19.04 7.77
CA ILE A 206 -11.62 -18.32 6.63
C ILE A 206 -13.15 -18.36 6.70
N ASP A 207 -13.77 -19.44 7.16
CA ASP A 207 -15.21 -19.58 7.28
C ASP A 207 -15.85 -18.47 8.13
N LEU A 208 -15.11 -17.92 9.13
CA LEU A 208 -15.57 -16.82 9.96
C LEU A 208 -15.63 -15.50 9.19
N TYR A 209 -14.84 -15.38 8.13
CA TYR A 209 -14.87 -14.25 7.22
C TYR A 209 -15.99 -14.39 6.18
N GLU A 210 -16.15 -15.57 5.59
CA GLU A 210 -17.19 -15.85 4.59
C GLU A 210 -18.62 -15.78 5.14
N SER A 211 -18.82 -16.15 6.41
CA SER A 211 -20.12 -16.12 7.06
C SER A 211 -20.59 -14.73 7.51
N TRP A 212 -19.70 -13.75 7.54
CA TRP A 212 -20.01 -12.40 8.03
C TRP A 212 -20.75 -11.54 7.00
N ARG A 213 -21.62 -10.66 7.49
CA ARG A 213 -22.35 -9.67 6.71
C ARG A 213 -22.29 -8.32 7.39
N GLY A 214 -21.91 -7.28 6.66
CA GLY A 214 -21.79 -5.93 7.21
C GLY A 214 -21.72 -4.83 6.17
N HIS A 215 -21.56 -3.60 6.67
CA HIS A 215 -21.62 -2.37 5.90
C HIS A 215 -20.22 -1.81 5.60
N PHE A 216 -19.23 -2.14 6.44
CA PHE A 216 -17.84 -1.75 6.17
C PHE A 216 -16.84 -2.77 6.72
N TRP A 217 -15.73 -2.85 6.04
CA TRP A 217 -14.55 -3.56 6.50
C TRP A 217 -13.31 -2.66 6.41
N VAL A 218 -12.53 -2.63 7.49
CA VAL A 218 -11.23 -1.97 7.53
C VAL A 218 -10.15 -3.00 7.79
N ALA A 219 -9.12 -3.02 6.95
CA ALA A 219 -7.92 -3.81 7.17
C ALA A 219 -6.76 -2.88 7.53
N ASP A 220 -6.46 -2.72 8.83
CA ASP A 220 -5.41 -1.80 9.34
C ASP A 220 -3.98 -2.31 9.05
N GLU A 221 -3.85 -3.50 8.51
CA GLU A 221 -2.63 -4.07 7.91
C GLU A 221 -3.00 -4.84 6.64
N PRO A 222 -2.05 -5.03 5.71
CA PRO A 222 -2.32 -5.76 4.47
C PRO A 222 -2.88 -7.17 4.76
N PRO A 223 -4.13 -7.46 4.40
CA PRO A 223 -4.72 -8.76 4.65
C PRO A 223 -4.18 -9.81 3.66
N PRO A 224 -4.15 -11.10 4.02
CA PRO A 224 -3.97 -12.19 3.06
C PRO A 224 -5.03 -12.16 1.96
N GLU A 225 -4.67 -12.59 0.75
CA GLU A 225 -5.55 -12.53 -0.43
C GLU A 225 -6.87 -13.29 -0.23
N ASN A 226 -6.83 -14.48 0.35
CA ASN A 226 -8.02 -15.27 0.64
C ASN A 226 -9.00 -14.58 1.60
N ILE A 227 -8.49 -13.82 2.58
CA ILE A 227 -9.33 -13.02 3.48
C ILE A 227 -9.96 -11.86 2.71
N PHE A 228 -9.19 -11.21 1.83
CA PHE A 228 -9.73 -10.16 0.97
C PHE A 228 -10.85 -10.69 0.08
N ASP A 229 -10.68 -11.84 -0.56
CA ASP A 229 -11.68 -12.46 -1.42
C ASP A 229 -12.95 -12.83 -0.65
N ALA A 230 -12.81 -13.42 0.54
CA ALA A 230 -13.94 -13.75 1.41
C ALA A 230 -14.73 -12.51 1.82
N MET A 231 -14.05 -11.43 2.21
CA MET A 231 -14.67 -10.20 2.69
C MET A 231 -15.26 -9.35 1.56
N SER A 232 -14.55 -9.22 0.43
CA SER A 232 -15.01 -8.40 -0.70
C SER A 232 -16.13 -9.05 -1.50
N GLY A 233 -16.21 -10.37 -1.51
CA GLY A 233 -17.24 -11.11 -2.24
C GLY A 233 -18.61 -10.98 -1.60
N ARG A 234 -18.88 -11.84 -0.61
CA ARG A 234 -20.19 -11.96 0.03
C ARG A 234 -20.43 -11.00 1.20
N GLY A 235 -19.35 -10.72 1.97
CA GLY A 235 -19.48 -10.02 3.25
C GLY A 235 -20.12 -8.65 3.16
N LEU A 236 -19.83 -7.92 2.12
CA LEU A 236 -20.21 -6.52 1.93
C LEU A 236 -21.25 -6.31 0.82
N SER A 237 -21.36 -7.23 -0.14
CA SER A 237 -22.21 -7.06 -1.33
C SER A 237 -23.70 -6.88 -1.01
N ASP A 238 -24.21 -7.57 0.02
CA ASP A 238 -25.63 -7.53 0.39
C ASP A 238 -26.10 -6.15 0.88
N PHE A 239 -25.16 -5.31 1.36
CA PHE A 239 -25.47 -4.00 1.93
C PHE A 239 -24.85 -2.82 1.16
N GLY A 240 -24.22 -3.07 0.01
CA GLY A 240 -23.45 -2.04 -0.70
C GLY A 240 -22.28 -1.52 0.14
N GLY A 241 -21.69 -2.42 0.92
CA GLY A 241 -20.67 -2.06 1.91
C GLY A 241 -19.34 -1.66 1.27
N LYS A 242 -18.48 -1.02 2.08
CA LYS A 242 -17.21 -0.43 1.64
C LYS A 242 -16.01 -1.02 2.35
N ILE A 243 -14.85 -0.97 1.69
CA ILE A 243 -13.57 -1.47 2.19
C ILE A 243 -12.57 -0.31 2.27
N LEU A 244 -11.86 -0.21 3.41
CA LEU A 244 -10.73 0.69 3.59
C LEU A 244 -9.48 -0.11 3.98
N ILE A 245 -8.39 0.06 3.23
CA ILE A 245 -7.10 -0.61 3.47
C ILE A 245 -6.00 0.45 3.59
N PRO A 246 -5.80 1.07 4.77
CA PRO A 246 -4.73 2.03 5.02
C PRO A 246 -3.46 1.32 5.49
N ALA A 247 -2.79 0.61 4.61
CA ALA A 247 -1.70 -0.29 4.97
C ALA A 247 -0.33 0.17 4.49
N THR A 248 0.73 -0.19 5.22
CA THR A 248 2.10 -0.07 4.71
C THR A 248 2.39 -1.27 3.80
N PRO A 249 2.66 -1.07 2.50
CA PRO A 249 2.69 -2.16 1.53
C PRO A 249 4.03 -2.92 1.54
N LEU A 250 4.39 -3.51 2.69
CA LEU A 250 5.60 -4.30 2.89
C LEU A 250 5.43 -5.75 2.45
N THR A 251 4.23 -6.29 2.66
CA THR A 251 3.85 -7.68 2.40
C THR A 251 2.63 -7.69 1.47
N GLN A 252 2.14 -8.87 1.12
CA GLN A 252 0.89 -9.03 0.36
C GLN A 252 0.93 -8.38 -1.03
N ALA A 253 1.85 -8.90 -1.84
CA ALA A 253 2.07 -8.43 -3.22
C ALA A 253 0.81 -8.44 -4.11
N TRP A 254 -0.19 -9.29 -3.80
CA TRP A 254 -1.47 -9.40 -4.50
C TRP A 254 -2.23 -8.06 -4.59
N MET A 255 -2.06 -7.17 -3.58
CA MET A 255 -2.74 -5.86 -3.60
C MET A 255 -2.28 -4.98 -4.76
N LEU A 256 -0.98 -5.02 -5.09
CA LEU A 256 -0.47 -4.31 -6.27
C LEU A 256 -1.16 -4.82 -7.53
N ASP A 257 -1.28 -6.13 -7.65
CA ASP A 257 -1.81 -6.78 -8.83
C ASP A 257 -3.32 -6.60 -8.99
N LYS A 258 -4.06 -6.92 -7.91
CA LYS A 258 -5.52 -7.02 -7.91
C LYS A 258 -6.21 -5.67 -7.72
N LEU A 259 -5.55 -4.72 -7.04
CA LEU A 259 -6.15 -3.42 -6.72
C LEU A 259 -5.51 -2.27 -7.52
N VAL A 260 -4.18 -2.28 -7.72
CA VAL A 260 -3.50 -1.13 -8.34
C VAL A 260 -3.37 -1.29 -9.85
N LEU A 261 -2.89 -2.45 -10.33
CA LEU A 261 -2.60 -2.68 -11.74
C LEU A 261 -3.80 -3.22 -12.53
N SER A 262 -4.84 -3.68 -11.86
CA SER A 262 -6.03 -4.27 -12.50
C SER A 262 -6.90 -3.27 -13.24
N GLY A 263 -6.77 -1.97 -12.96
CA GLY A 263 -7.61 -0.94 -13.58
C GLY A 263 -9.10 -0.99 -13.18
N ARG A 264 -9.42 -1.58 -12.04
CA ARG A 264 -10.80 -1.69 -11.53
C ARG A 264 -11.39 -0.30 -11.26
N SER A 265 -12.60 -0.05 -11.75
CA SER A 265 -13.30 1.23 -11.58
C SER A 265 -13.89 1.46 -10.18
N ASP A 266 -14.02 0.41 -9.37
CA ASP A 266 -14.55 0.46 -8.01
C ASP A 266 -13.46 0.66 -6.94
N VAL A 267 -12.19 0.81 -7.35
CA VAL A 267 -11.02 0.98 -6.47
C VAL A 267 -10.48 2.39 -6.55
N GLY A 268 -10.57 3.10 -5.45
CA GLY A 268 -9.87 4.38 -5.24
C GLY A 268 -8.49 4.15 -4.59
N ILE A 269 -7.45 4.77 -5.14
CA ILE A 269 -6.07 4.60 -4.66
C ILE A 269 -5.50 5.95 -4.28
N MET A 270 -5.08 6.10 -3.02
CA MET A 270 -4.27 7.24 -2.60
C MET A 270 -2.88 7.15 -3.25
N LYS A 271 -2.46 8.23 -3.89
CA LYS A 271 -1.16 8.29 -4.59
C LYS A 271 -0.21 9.26 -3.89
N ASN A 272 1.08 9.01 -4.02
CA ASN A 272 2.16 9.92 -3.63
C ASN A 272 2.17 10.31 -2.15
N LEU A 273 1.72 9.42 -1.25
CA LEU A 273 1.86 9.64 0.19
C LEU A 273 3.33 9.43 0.62
N CYS A 274 3.83 10.34 1.44
CA CYS A 274 5.17 10.21 2.03
C CYS A 274 5.16 10.54 3.53
N ALA A 275 6.25 10.23 4.22
CA ALA A 275 6.35 10.45 5.67
C ALA A 275 6.17 11.93 6.08
N LEU A 276 6.38 12.87 5.15
CA LEU A 276 6.18 14.30 5.38
C LEU A 276 4.71 14.74 5.30
N ASP A 277 3.81 13.90 4.80
CA ASP A 277 2.37 14.17 4.83
C ASP A 277 1.77 14.02 6.24
N ASN A 278 2.58 13.61 7.22
CA ASN A 278 2.26 13.78 8.63
C ASN A 278 2.32 15.27 8.98
N GLU A 279 1.22 15.96 8.76
CA GLU A 279 1.01 17.32 9.22
C GLU A 279 0.75 17.28 10.72
N VAL A 280 1.80 17.16 11.51
CA VAL A 280 1.66 17.37 12.95
C VAL A 280 1.25 18.82 13.13
N THR A 281 -0.04 19.05 13.24
CA THR A 281 -0.55 20.33 13.69
C THR A 281 -0.17 20.45 15.15
N TYR A 282 0.99 20.94 15.42
CA TYR A 282 1.34 21.49 16.72
C TYR A 282 0.46 22.74 16.91
N ALA A 283 -0.82 22.51 17.09
CA ALA A 283 -1.73 23.60 17.28
C ALA A 283 -2.28 23.52 18.69
N HIS A 284 -2.36 24.62 19.25
CA HIS A 284 -3.40 25.13 20.12
C HIS A 284 -3.06 25.41 21.56
N ASP A 285 -1.89 25.08 22.04
CA ASP A 285 -1.49 25.58 23.35
C ASP A 285 -0.01 25.96 23.32
N ASP A 286 0.27 27.26 23.14
CA ASP A 286 1.64 27.80 23.18
C ASP A 286 2.38 27.34 24.45
N ASP A 287 1.64 27.03 25.52
CA ASP A 287 2.16 26.51 26.78
C ASP A 287 2.61 25.03 26.68
N ILE A 288 1.87 24.19 25.95
CA ILE A 288 2.27 22.78 25.72
C ILE A 288 3.44 22.73 24.74
N LEU A 289 3.40 23.53 23.70
CA LEU A 289 4.46 23.63 22.69
C LEU A 289 5.76 24.17 23.30
N SER A 290 5.64 25.19 24.16
CA SER A 290 6.80 25.74 24.89
C SER A 290 7.41 24.71 25.84
N LYS A 291 6.61 23.92 26.56
CA LYS A 291 7.07 22.83 27.44
C LYS A 291 7.71 21.67 26.68
N MET A 292 7.35 21.48 25.41
CA MET A 292 7.94 20.47 24.50
C MET A 292 9.12 21.02 23.71
N GLY A 293 9.49 22.31 23.87
CA GLY A 293 10.55 22.95 23.09
C GLY A 293 10.19 23.23 21.64
N LEU A 294 8.90 23.23 21.33
CA LEU A 294 8.37 23.43 19.99
C LEU A 294 7.69 24.81 19.91
N THR A 295 8.13 25.67 19.02
CA THR A 295 7.50 26.98 18.79
C THR A 295 6.43 26.87 17.70
N GLY A 296 5.19 27.23 18.08
CA GLY A 296 4.01 27.05 17.24
C GLY A 296 3.96 27.95 16.00
N LYS A 297 4.50 27.48 14.89
CA LYS A 297 4.10 28.01 13.58
C LYS A 297 3.14 27.04 12.92
N LYS A 298 2.00 27.52 12.41
CA LYS A 298 1.05 26.73 11.62
C LYS A 298 1.80 26.11 10.44
N THR A 299 1.82 24.78 10.37
CA THR A 299 2.40 24.05 9.27
C THR A 299 1.65 24.40 7.98
N LYS A 300 2.32 24.98 7.00
CA LYS A 300 1.80 25.05 5.64
C LYS A 300 1.87 23.64 5.06
N TYR A 301 0.79 23.20 4.44
CA TYR A 301 0.77 21.97 3.66
C TYR A 301 1.96 21.96 2.69
N TRP A 302 2.71 20.88 2.73
CA TRP A 302 3.76 20.62 1.77
C TRP A 302 3.07 20.17 0.48
N GLY A 303 2.68 21.13 -0.36
CA GLY A 303 1.87 20.88 -1.54
C GLY A 303 2.45 19.81 -2.46
N ASP A 304 1.65 19.33 -3.40
CA ASP A 304 1.99 18.36 -4.44
C ASP A 304 3.11 18.81 -5.40
N ALA A 305 4.07 19.61 -4.92
CA ALA A 305 5.25 19.92 -5.67
C ALA A 305 6.05 18.62 -5.85
N ASP A 306 5.82 17.91 -6.95
CA ASP A 306 6.49 16.66 -7.34
C ASP A 306 8.01 16.77 -7.16
N GLY A 307 8.56 17.96 -7.32
CA GLY A 307 9.97 18.24 -7.08
C GLY A 307 10.42 18.05 -5.63
N GLN A 308 9.64 18.48 -4.65
CA GLN A 308 10.02 18.38 -3.23
C GLN A 308 9.92 16.94 -2.71
N LYS A 309 8.88 16.21 -3.10
CA LYS A 309 8.76 14.79 -2.74
C LYS A 309 9.85 13.96 -3.39
N LYS A 310 10.20 14.26 -4.64
CA LYS A 310 11.32 13.62 -5.34
C LYS A 310 12.66 13.89 -4.62
N GLN A 311 12.92 15.13 -4.26
CA GLN A 311 14.13 15.50 -3.52
C GLN A 311 14.20 14.77 -2.17
N PHE A 312 13.09 14.69 -1.43
CA PHE A 312 13.01 13.95 -0.19
C PHE A 312 13.23 12.44 -0.41
N PHE A 313 12.68 11.88 -1.49
CA PHE A 313 12.90 10.48 -1.87
C PHE A 313 14.39 10.23 -2.13
N ASP A 314 15.02 11.03 -2.97
CA ASP A 314 16.43 10.89 -3.31
C ASP A 314 17.32 10.99 -2.07
N MET A 315 16.99 11.88 -1.16
CA MET A 315 17.72 12.08 0.08
C MET A 315 17.58 10.87 1.03
N ILE A 316 16.37 10.33 1.23
CA ILE A 316 16.14 9.16 2.08
C ILE A 316 16.80 7.90 1.50
N MET A 317 16.72 7.71 0.19
CA MET A 317 17.32 6.56 -0.50
C MET A 317 18.85 6.62 -0.52
N ARG A 318 19.42 7.82 -0.52
CA ARG A 318 20.87 8.05 -0.52
C ARG A 318 21.39 8.43 0.87
N TRP A 319 20.65 8.09 1.92
CA TRP A 319 20.97 8.51 3.29
C TRP A 319 22.40 8.15 3.72
N ASP A 320 22.87 6.96 3.34
CA ASP A 320 24.22 6.50 3.65
C ASP A 320 25.30 7.35 2.97
N LEU A 321 25.01 7.90 1.78
CA LEU A 321 25.88 8.85 1.08
C LEU A 321 25.97 10.21 1.79
N TYR A 322 24.95 10.58 2.57
CA TYR A 322 24.93 11.83 3.33
C TYR A 322 25.52 11.70 4.73
N LEU A 323 25.54 10.49 5.30
CA LEU A 323 26.13 10.21 6.61
C LEU A 323 27.60 9.80 6.53
N GLY A 324 28.01 9.16 5.42
CA GLY A 324 29.35 8.62 5.24
C GLY A 324 30.34 9.64 4.69
N THR A 325 31.62 9.42 4.96
CA THR A 325 32.73 10.17 4.39
C THR A 325 32.80 10.03 2.86
N ASP A 326 32.26 8.96 2.30
CA ASP A 326 32.33 8.63 0.86
C ASP A 326 31.21 9.26 0.02
N GLY A 327 30.17 9.80 0.66
CA GLY A 327 29.02 10.39 -0.04
C GLY A 327 29.00 11.91 -0.11
N ALA A 328 29.94 12.58 0.52
CA ALA A 328 30.03 14.04 0.50
C ALA A 328 30.26 14.59 -0.92
N GLU A 329 30.89 13.82 -1.79
CA GLU A 329 31.19 14.19 -3.18
C GLU A 329 29.93 14.31 -4.07
N SER A 330 28.84 13.66 -3.70
CA SER A 330 27.56 13.72 -4.46
C SER A 330 26.68 14.89 -4.05
N ARG A 331 27.05 15.66 -3.01
CA ARG A 331 26.33 16.86 -2.59
C ARG A 331 26.76 18.07 -3.42
N SER A 332 25.88 19.06 -3.51
CA SER A 332 26.27 20.35 -4.07
C SER A 332 27.46 20.92 -3.24
N PRO A 333 28.32 21.76 -3.84
CA PRO A 333 29.43 22.39 -3.10
C PRO A 333 28.99 23.10 -1.82
N ASP A 334 27.79 23.69 -1.81
CA ASP A 334 27.21 24.43 -0.67
C ASP A 334 26.75 23.50 0.46
N ASP A 335 26.55 22.20 0.16
CA ASP A 335 26.09 21.19 1.12
C ASP A 335 27.22 20.28 1.62
N GLN A 336 28.40 20.41 1.04
CA GLN A 336 29.59 19.68 1.49
C GLN A 336 29.97 20.15 2.91
N GLY A 337 30.10 19.20 3.81
CA GLY A 337 30.40 19.47 5.22
C GLY A 337 29.22 19.68 6.15
N LYS A 338 27.99 19.77 5.63
CA LYS A 338 26.80 19.75 6.49
C LYS A 338 26.53 18.36 7.04
N SER A 339 26.05 18.28 8.29
CA SER A 339 25.51 17.03 8.81
C SER A 339 24.27 16.60 8.00
N ALA A 340 23.94 15.30 8.00
CA ALA A 340 22.72 14.81 7.36
C ALA A 340 21.46 15.50 7.92
N GLU A 341 21.43 15.78 9.22
CA GLU A 341 20.35 16.52 9.86
C GLU A 341 20.26 17.96 9.32
N GLN A 342 21.37 18.68 9.22
CA GLN A 342 21.40 20.05 8.72
C GLN A 342 20.99 20.09 7.25
N PHE A 343 21.52 19.18 6.43
CA PHE A 343 21.12 19.07 5.03
C PHE A 343 19.61 18.82 4.88
N LEU A 344 19.04 17.93 5.69
CA LEU A 344 17.60 17.63 5.69
C LEU A 344 16.78 18.86 6.10
N LEU A 345 17.22 19.60 7.11
CA LEU A 345 16.55 20.82 7.55
C LEU A 345 16.56 21.92 6.48
N ASP A 346 17.69 22.11 5.84
CA ASP A 346 17.85 23.15 4.80
C ASP A 346 16.99 22.84 3.54
N ASN A 347 16.81 21.55 3.23
CA ASN A 347 16.05 21.08 2.07
C ASN A 347 14.59 20.71 2.36
N THR A 348 14.11 20.98 3.59
CA THR A 348 12.73 20.72 3.99
C THR A 348 12.08 22.02 4.45
N PRO A 349 10.80 22.29 4.10
CA PRO A 349 10.09 23.47 4.59
C PRO A 349 10.14 23.59 6.11
N GLU A 350 10.37 24.78 6.63
CA GLU A 350 10.50 25.07 8.09
C GLU A 350 9.31 24.50 8.89
N SER A 351 8.12 24.47 8.28
CA SER A 351 6.91 23.88 8.86
C SER A 351 7.02 22.39 9.19
N ARG A 352 8.00 21.67 8.61
CA ARG A 352 8.25 20.22 8.82
C ARG A 352 9.47 19.93 9.69
N HIS A 353 10.19 20.96 10.12
CA HIS A 353 11.39 20.79 10.95
C HIS A 353 11.12 20.06 12.27
N GLY A 354 9.93 20.17 12.82
CA GLY A 354 9.53 19.44 14.04
C GLY A 354 9.64 17.92 13.89
N LEU A 355 9.17 17.37 12.76
CA LEU A 355 9.26 15.93 12.47
C LEU A 355 10.72 15.48 12.28
N ILE A 356 11.52 16.28 11.58
CA ILE A 356 12.91 15.98 11.28
C ILE A 356 13.79 16.06 12.54
N LYS A 357 13.56 17.05 13.41
CA LYS A 357 14.22 17.20 14.70
C LYS A 357 13.84 16.11 15.69
N GLU A 358 12.79 15.34 15.42
CA GLU A 358 12.49 14.19 16.23
C GLU A 358 13.59 13.13 16.03
N LEU A 359 14.44 12.94 17.04
CA LEU A 359 15.54 11.95 17.04
C LEU A 359 15.09 10.55 16.58
N ARG A 360 13.82 10.22 16.80
CA ARG A 360 13.22 8.95 16.37
C ARG A 360 13.09 8.83 14.87
N PHE A 361 12.77 9.92 14.15
CA PHE A 361 12.67 9.91 12.69
C PHE A 361 14.02 9.63 12.05
N LEU A 362 15.06 10.38 12.44
CA LEU A 362 16.42 10.21 11.93
C LEU A 362 16.97 8.80 12.21
N ARG A 363 16.76 8.31 13.44
CA ARG A 363 17.14 6.93 13.80
C ARG A 363 16.39 5.92 12.92
N ARG A 364 15.08 6.09 12.72
CA ARG A 364 14.29 5.21 11.88
C ARG A 364 14.76 5.18 10.42
N VAL A 365 15.17 6.34 9.86
CA VAL A 365 15.75 6.38 8.50
C VAL A 365 17.05 5.58 8.44
N LYS A 366 17.93 5.77 9.45
CA LYS A 366 19.21 5.07 9.55
C LYS A 366 19.04 3.56 9.72
N ASP A 367 18.14 3.15 10.62
CA ASP A 367 17.98 1.75 11.01
C ASP A 367 17.08 0.96 10.03
N THR A 368 16.43 1.63 9.06
CA THR A 368 15.58 0.97 8.06
C THR A 368 16.45 0.46 6.90
N PRO A 369 16.37 -0.86 6.56
CA PRO A 369 17.02 -1.42 5.38
C PRO A 369 16.65 -0.66 4.11
N LEU A 370 17.60 -0.54 3.17
CA LEU A 370 17.42 0.24 1.94
C LEU A 370 16.19 -0.22 1.14
N GLU A 371 15.98 -1.54 1.05
CA GLU A 371 14.85 -2.16 0.37
C GLU A 371 13.49 -1.86 1.00
N ASP A 372 13.44 -1.54 2.29
CA ASP A 372 12.21 -1.20 3.01
C ASP A 372 11.89 0.31 2.99
N LYS A 373 12.89 1.16 2.74
CA LYS A 373 12.71 2.62 2.75
C LYS A 373 11.59 3.11 1.83
N PRO A 374 11.45 2.61 0.58
CA PRO A 374 10.34 3.02 -0.29
C PRO A 374 8.96 2.75 0.32
N SER A 375 8.76 1.60 0.96
CA SER A 375 7.47 1.27 1.59
C SER A 375 7.26 2.05 2.89
N ARG A 376 8.28 2.14 3.74
CA ARG A 376 8.17 2.72 5.09
C ARG A 376 8.10 4.24 5.12
N PHE A 377 8.65 4.92 4.11
CA PHE A 377 8.68 6.39 4.05
C PHE A 377 7.84 6.98 2.90
N PHE A 378 7.46 6.19 1.90
CA PHE A 378 6.75 6.65 0.71
C PHE A 378 5.52 5.80 0.34
N GLY A 379 5.14 4.83 1.16
CA GLY A 379 3.98 3.98 0.87
C GLY A 379 4.07 3.19 -0.45
N MET A 380 5.28 2.99 -0.98
CA MET A 380 5.49 2.25 -2.23
C MET A 380 5.48 0.74 -1.97
N PHE A 381 4.92 -0.03 -2.88
CA PHE A 381 4.90 -1.48 -2.76
C PHE A 381 6.31 -2.09 -2.79
N LYS A 382 6.66 -2.87 -1.76
CA LYS A 382 7.98 -3.54 -1.65
C LYS A 382 8.27 -4.46 -2.82
N LYS A 383 7.25 -5.04 -3.44
CA LYS A 383 7.38 -5.90 -4.62
C LYS A 383 8.19 -5.26 -5.74
N LEU A 384 8.12 -3.95 -5.92
CA LEU A 384 8.94 -3.23 -6.89
C LEU A 384 10.45 -3.24 -6.55
N VAL A 385 10.81 -3.51 -5.31
CA VAL A 385 12.19 -3.56 -4.83
C VAL A 385 12.75 -4.98 -4.78
N GLY A 386 11.91 -5.96 -4.46
CA GLY A 386 12.25 -7.39 -4.32
C GLY A 386 12.16 -8.21 -5.60
N LEU A 387 11.95 -7.58 -6.75
CA LEU A 387 11.84 -8.28 -8.03
C LEU A 387 13.09 -9.09 -8.35
N VAL A 388 12.89 -10.33 -8.78
CA VAL A 388 13.95 -11.19 -9.28
C VAL A 388 14.50 -10.65 -10.60
N ILE A 389 13.62 -10.15 -11.47
CA ILE A 389 13.97 -9.55 -12.77
C ILE A 389 13.68 -8.04 -12.70
N LYS A 390 14.71 -7.26 -12.37
CA LYS A 390 14.59 -5.79 -12.18
C LYS A 390 14.72 -5.00 -13.48
N ASN A 391 15.34 -5.56 -14.49
CA ASN A 391 15.66 -4.89 -15.75
C ASN A 391 14.61 -5.12 -16.86
N PHE A 392 13.45 -5.69 -16.51
CA PHE A 392 12.33 -5.77 -17.45
C PHE A 392 11.62 -4.42 -17.54
N ASP A 393 11.51 -3.89 -18.74
CA ASP A 393 10.81 -2.63 -19.07
C ASP A 393 9.86 -2.88 -20.25
N LYS A 394 8.58 -2.62 -20.05
CA LYS A 394 7.55 -2.82 -21.09
C LYS A 394 7.84 -2.03 -22.36
N SER A 395 8.34 -0.82 -22.24
CA SER A 395 8.62 0.06 -23.39
C SER A 395 9.80 -0.43 -24.26
N ARG A 396 10.69 -1.26 -23.69
CA ARG A 396 11.88 -1.81 -24.37
C ARG A 396 11.68 -3.24 -24.85
N HIS A 397 10.95 -4.05 -24.08
CA HIS A 397 10.92 -5.50 -24.27
C HIS A 397 9.60 -6.01 -24.85
N ILE A 398 8.52 -5.20 -24.83
CA ILE A 398 7.28 -5.56 -25.50
C ILE A 398 7.28 -4.94 -26.90
N VAL A 399 7.11 -5.80 -27.90
CA VAL A 399 7.13 -5.43 -29.31
C VAL A 399 5.81 -5.82 -29.99
N PRO A 400 5.39 -5.08 -31.02
CA PRO A 400 4.18 -5.42 -31.77
C PRO A 400 4.28 -6.81 -32.42
N PHE A 401 3.17 -7.56 -32.37
CA PHE A 401 3.06 -8.81 -33.11
C PHE A 401 3.16 -8.52 -34.62
N PRO A 402 3.97 -9.30 -35.39
CA PRO A 402 4.16 -9.07 -36.81
C PRO A 402 2.85 -9.17 -37.59
N ARG A 403 2.56 -8.20 -38.48
CA ARG A 403 1.31 -8.16 -39.25
C ARG A 403 1.09 -9.38 -40.16
N GLY A 404 2.17 -10.03 -40.56
CA GLY A 404 2.13 -11.25 -41.40
C GLY A 404 2.21 -12.56 -40.61
N GLY A 405 2.11 -12.51 -39.28
CA GLY A 405 2.39 -13.64 -38.41
C GLY A 405 3.88 -13.81 -38.11
N VAL A 406 4.21 -14.83 -37.33
CA VAL A 406 5.61 -15.21 -37.04
C VAL A 406 6.25 -15.75 -38.32
N PRO A 407 7.41 -15.24 -38.74
CA PRO A 407 8.08 -15.72 -39.94
C PRO A 407 8.37 -17.24 -39.87
N THR A 408 8.17 -17.95 -40.99
CA THR A 408 8.32 -19.40 -41.06
C THR A 408 9.76 -19.88 -40.98
N ASP A 409 10.72 -18.99 -41.22
CA ASP A 409 12.15 -19.23 -41.08
C ASP A 409 12.65 -19.16 -39.63
N TRP A 410 11.84 -18.65 -38.71
CA TRP A 410 12.25 -18.63 -37.30
C TRP A 410 12.27 -20.03 -36.71
N VAL A 411 13.28 -20.30 -35.89
CA VAL A 411 13.35 -21.54 -35.11
C VAL A 411 12.42 -21.42 -33.91
N VAL A 412 11.41 -22.26 -33.85
CA VAL A 412 10.44 -22.24 -32.73
C VAL A 412 10.70 -23.40 -31.79
N THR A 413 10.89 -23.07 -30.51
CA THR A 413 11.06 -24.02 -29.41
C THR A 413 9.86 -23.92 -28.47
N VAL A 414 9.37 -25.08 -28.03
CA VAL A 414 8.22 -25.14 -27.10
C VAL A 414 8.68 -25.65 -25.74
N LEU A 415 8.17 -25.03 -24.67
CA LEU A 415 8.37 -25.51 -23.31
C LEU A 415 7.04 -25.80 -22.64
N ILE A 416 7.01 -26.91 -21.90
CA ILE A 416 5.83 -27.42 -21.21
C ILE A 416 6.15 -27.60 -19.73
N ASP A 417 5.37 -26.97 -18.88
CA ASP A 417 5.37 -27.20 -17.44
C ASP A 417 4.04 -27.87 -17.04
N LEU A 418 4.12 -29.15 -16.71
CA LEU A 418 2.93 -29.95 -16.35
C LEU A 418 2.60 -29.84 -14.88
N HIS A 419 1.30 -29.77 -14.59
CA HIS A 419 0.80 -29.69 -13.22
C HIS A 419 -0.31 -30.72 -12.98
N LEU A 420 -0.40 -31.16 -11.71
CA LEU A 420 -1.41 -32.11 -11.26
C LEU A 420 -2.75 -31.48 -10.94
N ASN A 421 -2.69 -30.35 -10.24
CA ASN A 421 -3.85 -29.73 -9.58
C ASN A 421 -4.14 -28.32 -10.06
N LYS A 422 -3.46 -27.86 -11.11
CA LYS A 422 -3.64 -26.56 -11.75
C LYS A 422 -3.43 -26.70 -13.25
N PRO A 423 -3.86 -25.73 -14.08
CA PRO A 423 -3.64 -25.74 -15.51
C PRO A 423 -2.15 -25.88 -15.89
N HIS A 424 -1.88 -26.49 -17.03
CA HIS A 424 -0.54 -26.62 -17.59
C HIS A 424 -0.09 -25.30 -18.23
N ALA A 425 1.21 -24.98 -18.14
CA ALA A 425 1.80 -23.85 -18.82
C ALA A 425 2.56 -24.34 -20.08
N ILE A 426 2.14 -23.85 -21.24
CA ILE A 426 2.81 -24.14 -22.52
C ILE A 426 3.27 -22.81 -23.09
N SER A 427 4.57 -22.69 -23.42
CA SER A 427 5.16 -21.48 -23.95
C SER A 427 5.88 -21.74 -25.27
N PHE A 428 5.68 -20.83 -26.22
CA PHE A 428 6.32 -20.88 -27.55
C PHE A 428 7.31 -19.74 -27.67
N TYR A 429 8.55 -20.06 -28.03
CA TYR A 429 9.63 -19.09 -28.19
C TYR A 429 10.19 -19.18 -29.61
N GLY A 430 10.31 -18.04 -30.28
CA GLY A 430 10.91 -17.93 -31.61
C GLY A 430 12.30 -17.31 -31.54
N CYS A 431 13.21 -17.80 -32.35
CA CYS A 431 14.55 -17.24 -32.55
C CYS A 431 14.69 -16.76 -33.98
N ASP A 432 15.01 -15.47 -34.20
CA ASP A 432 15.18 -14.88 -35.52
C ASP A 432 16.63 -15.03 -36.04
N LYS A 433 16.85 -14.67 -37.29
CA LYS A 433 18.17 -14.72 -37.97
C LYS A 433 19.28 -13.88 -37.33
N HIS A 434 18.94 -13.01 -36.37
CA HIS A 434 19.89 -12.21 -35.59
C HIS A 434 20.08 -12.76 -34.17
N ASN A 435 19.64 -14.00 -33.94
CA ASN A 435 19.60 -14.61 -32.60
C ASN A 435 18.92 -13.76 -31.56
N ARG A 436 17.85 -13.07 -31.96
CA ARG A 436 16.93 -12.41 -31.00
C ARG A 436 15.80 -13.38 -30.70
N HIS A 437 15.45 -13.45 -29.41
CA HIS A 437 14.48 -14.39 -28.89
C HIS A 437 13.19 -13.69 -28.58
N TYR A 438 12.07 -14.31 -28.91
CA TYR A 438 10.73 -13.75 -28.73
C TYR A 438 9.84 -14.78 -28.03
N CYS A 439 9.14 -14.38 -26.94
CA CYS A 439 7.98 -15.15 -26.52
C CYS A 439 6.84 -14.82 -27.48
N ILE A 440 6.39 -15.83 -28.24
CA ILE A 440 5.47 -15.64 -29.37
C ILE A 440 4.03 -16.05 -29.08
N ASP A 441 3.85 -17.04 -28.20
CA ASP A 441 2.52 -17.50 -27.77
C ASP A 441 2.59 -18.27 -26.45
N GLU A 442 1.48 -18.36 -25.72
CA GLU A 442 1.41 -19.06 -24.44
C GLU A 442 -0.01 -19.59 -24.15
N TYR A 443 -0.09 -20.69 -23.41
CA TYR A 443 -1.33 -21.33 -23.00
C TYR A 443 -1.29 -21.65 -21.50
N TRP A 444 -2.39 -21.32 -20.82
CA TRP A 444 -2.67 -21.73 -19.44
C TRP A 444 -3.98 -22.54 -19.45
N VAL A 445 -3.86 -23.86 -19.57
CA VAL A 445 -5.00 -24.73 -19.90
C VAL A 445 -5.01 -26.03 -19.10
N ASN A 446 -6.23 -26.48 -18.77
CA ASN A 446 -6.47 -27.83 -18.27
C ASN A 446 -6.80 -28.71 -19.48
N CYS A 447 -5.90 -29.60 -19.83
CA CYS A 447 -6.06 -30.49 -20.96
C CYS A 447 -5.27 -31.80 -20.73
N THR A 448 -5.56 -32.83 -21.55
CA THR A 448 -4.84 -34.11 -21.49
C THR A 448 -3.46 -34.02 -22.16
N PRO A 449 -2.55 -34.98 -21.91
CA PRO A 449 -1.26 -35.04 -22.61
C PRO A 449 -1.41 -35.07 -24.14
N GLU A 450 -2.41 -35.77 -24.67
CA GLU A 450 -2.71 -35.84 -26.09
C GLU A 450 -3.13 -34.47 -26.65
N GLU A 451 -3.98 -33.75 -25.92
CA GLU A 451 -4.43 -32.42 -26.30
C GLU A 451 -3.28 -31.40 -26.30
N ILE A 452 -2.29 -31.55 -25.39
CA ILE A 452 -1.06 -30.73 -25.39
C ILE A 452 -0.31 -30.95 -26.71
N ALA A 453 -0.09 -32.20 -27.09
CA ALA A 453 0.56 -32.53 -28.37
C ALA A 453 -0.21 -31.95 -29.56
N ASP A 454 -1.53 -32.06 -29.57
CA ASP A 454 -2.39 -31.53 -30.62
C ASP A 454 -2.33 -29.99 -30.73
N ILE A 455 -2.19 -29.26 -29.61
CA ILE A 455 -1.96 -27.80 -29.62
C ILE A 455 -0.67 -27.48 -30.39
N ILE A 456 0.41 -28.19 -30.11
CA ILE A 456 1.72 -27.99 -30.73
C ILE A 456 1.67 -28.36 -32.23
N ILE A 457 1.08 -29.49 -32.56
CA ILE A 457 0.97 -29.97 -33.95
C ILE A 457 0.14 -28.98 -34.79
N ARG A 458 -0.93 -28.45 -34.27
CA ARG A 458 -1.74 -27.41 -34.96
C ARG A 458 -0.94 -26.15 -35.30
N LYS A 459 0.01 -25.75 -34.44
CA LYS A 459 0.90 -24.61 -34.74
C LYS A 459 1.90 -24.92 -35.84
N LYS A 460 2.37 -26.15 -35.93
CA LYS A 460 3.30 -26.62 -37.00
C LYS A 460 2.60 -26.81 -38.34
N LYS A 461 1.41 -27.44 -38.35
CA LYS A 461 0.71 -27.85 -39.59
C LYS A 461 -0.42 -26.89 -40.02
N GLY A 462 -0.92 -26.05 -39.14
CA GLY A 462 -2.00 -25.12 -39.45
C GLY A 462 -1.54 -23.95 -40.32
N ASP A 463 -2.41 -22.93 -40.44
CA ASP A 463 -2.13 -21.73 -41.24
C ASP A 463 -0.88 -20.96 -40.80
N LEU A 464 -0.38 -21.22 -39.57
CA LEU A 464 0.80 -20.57 -39.02
C LEU A 464 2.13 -21.17 -39.51
N CYS A 465 2.17 -22.45 -39.82
CA CYS A 465 3.34 -23.20 -40.35
C CYS A 465 4.65 -22.93 -39.59
N TRP A 466 4.59 -22.90 -38.26
CA TRP A 466 5.79 -22.61 -37.46
C TRP A 466 6.83 -23.72 -37.55
N ASN A 467 8.10 -23.35 -37.69
CA ASN A 467 9.22 -24.29 -37.72
C ASN A 467 9.53 -24.83 -36.31
N ILE A 468 8.66 -25.74 -35.82
CA ILE A 468 8.80 -26.41 -34.53
C ILE A 468 9.52 -27.73 -34.72
N SER A 469 10.72 -27.84 -34.17
CA SER A 469 11.53 -29.09 -34.21
C SER A 469 11.78 -29.67 -32.82
N ASN A 470 11.90 -28.83 -31.81
CA ASN A 470 12.22 -29.21 -30.45
C ASN A 470 11.15 -28.77 -29.45
N VAL A 471 10.78 -29.70 -28.59
CA VAL A 471 9.85 -29.46 -27.45
C VAL A 471 10.55 -29.94 -26.20
N TYR A 472 10.52 -29.11 -25.15
CA TYR A 472 11.10 -29.44 -23.85
C TYR A 472 10.02 -29.52 -22.79
N ILE A 473 10.16 -30.48 -21.89
CA ILE A 473 9.20 -30.73 -20.80
C ILE A 473 9.94 -30.89 -19.46
N ASP A 474 9.26 -30.60 -18.36
CA ASP A 474 9.83 -30.82 -17.03
C ASP A 474 10.26 -32.29 -16.86
N PRO A 475 11.48 -32.57 -16.38
CA PRO A 475 11.97 -33.94 -16.14
C PRO A 475 11.11 -34.77 -15.18
N LEU A 476 10.31 -34.14 -14.30
CA LEU A 476 9.41 -34.84 -13.39
C LEU A 476 8.24 -35.54 -14.10
N SER A 477 7.92 -35.15 -15.32
CA SER A 477 6.90 -35.81 -16.15
C SER A 477 7.28 -37.21 -16.61
N LYS A 478 8.59 -37.58 -16.52
CA LYS A 478 9.03 -38.96 -16.65
C LYS A 478 8.76 -39.74 -15.37
N GLY A 479 7.90 -40.74 -15.46
CA GLY A 479 7.57 -41.62 -14.34
C GLY A 479 6.54 -41.02 -13.39
N ASP A 480 5.69 -40.12 -13.86
CA ASP A 480 4.57 -39.53 -13.13
C ASP A 480 3.37 -40.51 -12.98
N ASN A 481 3.58 -41.81 -13.24
CA ASN A 481 2.63 -42.91 -12.98
C ASN A 481 2.04 -42.93 -11.56
N LYS A 482 2.54 -42.09 -10.66
CA LYS A 482 1.99 -41.87 -9.31
C LYS A 482 0.56 -41.30 -9.31
N PHE A 483 0.05 -40.90 -10.46
CA PHE A 483 -1.26 -40.28 -10.60
C PHE A 483 -2.42 -41.26 -10.70
N MET A 484 -2.14 -42.55 -10.95
CA MET A 484 -3.16 -43.60 -10.97
C MET A 484 -2.73 -44.72 -10.05
N GLU A 485 -2.92 -44.55 -8.76
CA GLU A 485 -2.89 -45.65 -7.77
C GLU A 485 -3.78 -46.78 -8.29
N ASN A 486 -3.18 -47.90 -8.72
CA ASN A 486 -3.77 -49.14 -9.15
C ASN A 486 -3.91 -49.48 -10.64
N ARG A 487 -3.21 -48.83 -11.58
CA ARG A 487 -3.11 -49.34 -12.97
C ARG A 487 -1.64 -49.57 -13.36
N VAL A 488 -1.31 -50.81 -13.71
CA VAL A 488 0.07 -51.29 -13.99
C VAL A 488 0.52 -50.93 -15.42
N ASP A 489 -0.40 -50.46 -16.31
CA ASP A 489 -0.16 -50.30 -17.76
C ASP A 489 -0.48 -48.89 -18.27
N VAL A 490 -0.32 -47.85 -17.49
CA VAL A 490 -0.57 -46.46 -17.97
C VAL A 490 0.76 -45.83 -18.34
N GLU A 491 0.90 -45.41 -19.61
CA GLU A 491 2.03 -44.63 -20.10
C GLU A 491 2.11 -43.29 -19.34
N ASP A 492 3.32 -42.82 -19.05
CA ASP A 492 3.53 -41.50 -18.45
C ASP A 492 3.28 -40.37 -19.46
N SER A 493 3.01 -39.16 -18.96
CA SER A 493 2.70 -38.00 -19.81
C SER A 493 3.82 -37.69 -20.79
N TYR A 494 5.08 -37.93 -20.42
CA TYR A 494 6.23 -37.77 -21.32
C TYR A 494 6.14 -38.70 -22.52
N THR A 495 5.82 -39.98 -22.30
CA THR A 495 5.70 -40.99 -23.34
C THR A 495 4.51 -40.69 -24.26
N ILE A 496 3.36 -40.33 -23.72
CA ILE A 496 2.17 -40.01 -24.52
C ILE A 496 2.42 -38.80 -25.44
N ILE A 497 2.92 -37.70 -24.89
CA ILE A 497 3.24 -36.50 -25.66
C ILE A 497 4.33 -36.80 -26.68
N GLY A 498 5.39 -37.51 -26.28
CA GLY A 498 6.52 -37.84 -27.13
C GLY A 498 6.13 -38.71 -28.32
N ASN A 499 5.34 -39.75 -28.12
CA ASN A 499 4.82 -40.61 -29.20
C ASN A 499 4.04 -39.79 -30.22
N ARG A 500 3.11 -38.98 -29.75
CA ARG A 500 2.26 -38.15 -30.61
C ARG A 500 3.04 -37.11 -31.43
N LEU A 501 4.03 -36.45 -30.80
CA LEU A 501 4.89 -35.47 -31.48
C LEU A 501 5.85 -36.10 -32.47
N SER A 502 6.36 -37.30 -32.18
CA SER A 502 7.30 -38.00 -33.05
C SER A 502 6.73 -38.39 -34.44
N GLU A 503 5.41 -38.64 -34.52
CA GLU A 503 4.68 -38.87 -35.76
C GLU A 503 4.80 -37.68 -36.73
N GLU A 504 5.06 -36.48 -36.19
CA GLU A 504 5.17 -35.21 -36.89
C GLU A 504 6.63 -34.72 -37.05
N GLY A 505 7.61 -35.56 -36.71
CA GLY A 505 9.01 -35.20 -36.72
C GLY A 505 9.41 -34.13 -35.70
N ILE A 506 8.69 -34.07 -34.55
CA ILE A 506 9.02 -33.19 -33.46
C ILE A 506 9.65 -34.00 -32.33
N TYR A 507 10.78 -33.51 -31.80
CA TYR A 507 11.54 -34.23 -30.78
C TYR A 507 11.20 -33.68 -29.37
N LEU A 508 10.72 -34.57 -28.49
CA LEU A 508 10.48 -34.26 -27.08
C LEU A 508 11.74 -34.52 -26.26
N GLN A 509 12.17 -33.54 -25.50
CA GLN A 509 13.36 -33.61 -24.64
C GLN A 509 13.02 -33.16 -23.23
N THR A 510 13.83 -33.54 -22.25
CA THR A 510 13.71 -33.04 -20.88
C THR A 510 14.47 -31.72 -20.73
N ALA A 511 13.82 -30.72 -20.11
CA ALA A 511 14.40 -29.42 -19.85
C ALA A 511 15.42 -29.45 -18.70
N SER A 512 16.36 -28.52 -18.68
CA SER A 512 17.27 -28.30 -17.56
C SER A 512 16.53 -27.71 -16.34
N LYS A 513 16.97 -28.07 -15.13
CA LYS A 513 16.47 -27.51 -13.84
C LYS A 513 17.41 -26.50 -13.21
N ASP A 514 18.44 -26.02 -13.91
CA ASP A 514 19.34 -25.01 -13.38
C ASP A 514 18.69 -23.61 -13.40
N LYS A 515 17.82 -23.41 -12.41
CA LYS A 515 17.06 -22.15 -12.26
C LYS A 515 17.98 -20.93 -12.12
N GLU A 516 19.10 -21.09 -11.44
CA GLU A 516 20.02 -19.98 -11.16
C GLU A 516 20.71 -19.46 -12.43
N SER A 517 21.24 -20.37 -13.24
CA SER A 517 21.80 -20.04 -14.55
C SER A 517 20.75 -19.48 -15.50
N GLY A 518 19.55 -20.08 -15.55
CA GLY A 518 18.47 -19.59 -16.40
C GLY A 518 18.03 -18.17 -16.02
N MET A 519 17.86 -17.87 -14.73
CA MET A 519 17.52 -16.51 -14.27
C MET A 519 18.64 -15.49 -14.59
N ARG A 520 19.89 -15.90 -14.52
CA ARG A 520 21.03 -15.06 -14.94
C ARG A 520 20.97 -14.76 -16.43
N ASN A 521 20.69 -15.78 -17.27
CA ASN A 521 20.53 -15.63 -18.69
C ASN A 521 19.38 -14.68 -19.05
N ILE A 522 18.21 -14.82 -18.41
CA ILE A 522 17.08 -13.90 -18.62
C ILE A 522 17.52 -12.45 -18.41
N ARG A 523 18.21 -12.15 -17.30
CA ARG A 523 18.70 -10.79 -17.02
C ARG A 523 19.69 -10.32 -18.09
N ALA A 524 20.62 -11.17 -18.49
CA ALA A 524 21.60 -10.85 -19.52
C ALA A 524 20.93 -10.60 -20.89
N TRP A 525 19.93 -11.38 -21.26
CA TRP A 525 19.21 -11.24 -22.53
C TRP A 525 18.30 -10.02 -22.58
N LEU A 526 17.70 -9.66 -21.43
CA LEU A 526 16.93 -8.40 -21.30
C LEU A 526 17.84 -7.17 -21.39
N GLU A 527 19.04 -7.20 -20.81
CA GLU A 527 20.02 -6.12 -20.97
C GLU A 527 20.60 -6.10 -22.38
N GLY A 528 21.01 -7.25 -22.85
CA GLY A 528 21.62 -7.49 -24.15
C GLY A 528 23.02 -6.87 -24.33
N PRO A 529 23.74 -7.26 -25.38
CA PRO A 529 25.03 -6.69 -25.71
C PRO A 529 24.87 -5.20 -26.06
N ASN A 530 25.76 -4.36 -25.52
CA ASN A 530 25.72 -2.89 -25.66
C ASN A 530 24.39 -2.26 -25.24
N SER A 531 23.73 -2.83 -24.24
CA SER A 531 22.39 -2.41 -23.75
C SER A 531 21.29 -2.50 -24.82
N ILE A 532 21.43 -3.40 -25.81
CA ILE A 532 20.40 -3.69 -26.82
C ILE A 532 19.78 -5.05 -26.45
N PRO A 533 18.51 -5.11 -26.04
CA PRO A 533 17.86 -6.37 -25.68
C PRO A 533 17.89 -7.40 -26.82
N ILE A 534 18.00 -8.66 -26.42
CA ILE A 534 17.85 -9.80 -27.34
C ILE A 534 16.67 -10.70 -26.94
N LEU A 535 15.96 -10.39 -25.84
CA LEU A 535 14.75 -11.08 -25.41
C LEU A 535 13.57 -10.11 -25.46
N PHE A 536 12.53 -10.52 -26.18
CA PHE A 536 11.32 -9.73 -26.43
C PHE A 536 10.05 -10.55 -26.17
N PHE A 537 8.95 -9.84 -25.99
CA PHE A 537 7.61 -10.40 -25.77
C PHE A 537 6.63 -9.71 -26.72
N PHE A 538 5.77 -10.45 -27.40
CA PHE A 538 4.77 -9.81 -28.23
C PHE A 538 3.65 -9.17 -27.41
N ASP A 539 3.11 -8.07 -27.91
CA ASP A 539 2.04 -7.30 -27.26
C ASP A 539 0.73 -8.09 -27.14
N THR A 540 0.53 -9.10 -27.99
CA THR A 540 -0.59 -10.06 -27.93
C THR A 540 -0.63 -10.85 -26.63
N LEU A 541 0.53 -11.09 -25.98
CA LEU A 541 0.63 -11.80 -24.71
C LEU A 541 0.03 -11.00 -23.52
N GLN A 542 -0.09 -9.68 -23.66
CA GLN A 542 -0.73 -8.82 -22.65
C GLN A 542 -2.25 -8.85 -22.71
N SER A 543 -2.80 -9.10 -23.89
CA SER A 543 -4.23 -9.02 -24.18
C SER A 543 -4.95 -10.37 -24.19
N ALA A 544 -4.25 -11.46 -23.90
CA ALA A 544 -4.85 -12.80 -23.84
C ALA A 544 -5.88 -12.90 -22.72
N GLY A 545 -7.02 -12.23 -22.95
CA GLY A 545 -8.28 -12.49 -22.33
C GLY A 545 -8.43 -12.27 -20.84
N GLY A 546 -8.05 -11.12 -20.30
CA GLY A 546 -8.31 -10.81 -18.90
C GLY A 546 -7.64 -11.79 -17.92
N ASN A 547 -6.72 -12.59 -18.39
CA ASN A 547 -6.02 -13.59 -17.61
C ASN A 547 -4.99 -12.88 -16.72
N THR A 548 -5.08 -13.15 -15.45
CA THR A 548 -4.10 -12.77 -14.43
C THR A 548 -2.87 -13.68 -14.46
N ARG A 549 -2.58 -14.36 -15.59
CA ARG A 549 -1.49 -15.32 -15.78
C ARG A 549 -0.85 -15.11 -17.15
N GLY A 550 0.44 -15.36 -17.23
CA GLY A 550 1.23 -15.23 -18.44
C GLY A 550 2.63 -14.69 -18.16
N ILE A 551 3.54 -14.82 -19.11
CA ILE A 551 4.96 -14.46 -18.91
C ILE A 551 5.16 -12.97 -18.59
N VAL A 552 4.42 -12.07 -19.25
CA VAL A 552 4.51 -10.63 -18.99
C VAL A 552 3.97 -10.29 -17.60
N PHE A 553 3.01 -11.05 -17.12
CA PHE A 553 2.48 -10.96 -15.78
C PHE A 553 3.48 -11.50 -14.74
N ASP A 554 4.01 -12.70 -14.97
CA ASP A 554 4.88 -13.40 -14.03
C ASP A 554 6.24 -12.69 -13.87
N ILE A 555 6.86 -12.21 -14.95
CA ILE A 555 8.16 -11.53 -14.93
C ILE A 555 8.15 -10.23 -14.12
N GLN A 556 7.00 -9.53 -14.06
CA GLN A 556 6.83 -8.30 -13.30
C GLN A 556 6.58 -8.57 -11.80
N ARG A 557 6.37 -9.82 -11.40
CA ARG A 557 5.89 -10.20 -10.08
C ARG A 557 6.76 -11.16 -9.33
N LEU A 558 7.63 -11.86 -10.03
CA LEU A 558 8.53 -12.83 -9.41
C LEU A 558 9.45 -12.12 -8.42
N CYS A 559 9.28 -12.45 -7.15
CA CYS A 559 10.02 -11.84 -6.04
C CYS A 559 10.87 -12.88 -5.29
N PHE A 560 11.82 -12.38 -4.52
CA PHE A 560 12.48 -13.18 -3.50
C PHE A 560 11.62 -13.23 -2.23
N ASP A 561 11.57 -14.40 -1.60
CA ASP A 561 10.98 -14.57 -0.27
C ASP A 561 11.88 -13.92 0.81
N ASN A 562 11.41 -13.96 2.07
CA ASN A 562 12.15 -13.42 3.21
C ASN A 562 13.51 -14.12 3.47
N ASN A 563 13.75 -15.27 2.85
CA ASN A 563 14.99 -16.06 2.96
C ASN A 563 15.91 -15.84 1.75
N GLY A 564 15.57 -14.92 0.86
CA GLY A 564 16.32 -14.66 -0.37
C GLY A 564 16.15 -15.71 -1.47
N LYS A 565 15.18 -16.63 -1.33
CA LYS A 565 14.83 -17.60 -2.36
C LYS A 565 13.71 -17.05 -3.25
N VAL A 566 13.72 -17.44 -4.52
CA VAL A 566 12.63 -17.07 -5.45
C VAL A 566 11.31 -17.69 -4.97
N GLU A 567 10.28 -16.86 -4.79
CA GLU A 567 8.94 -17.34 -4.41
C GLU A 567 8.38 -18.30 -5.46
N LYS A 568 7.71 -19.36 -5.01
CA LYS A 568 7.04 -20.33 -5.87
C LYS A 568 5.55 -19.98 -6.05
N ILE A 569 5.27 -18.72 -6.29
CA ILE A 569 3.91 -18.24 -6.51
C ILE A 569 3.85 -17.65 -7.91
N ASN A 570 2.99 -18.21 -8.77
CA ASN A 570 2.81 -17.73 -10.14
C ASN A 570 4.14 -17.69 -10.94
N ASP A 571 4.95 -18.73 -10.83
CA ASP A 571 6.25 -18.82 -11.50
C ASP A 571 6.27 -19.75 -12.71
N ASP A 572 5.12 -20.30 -13.12
CA ASP A 572 5.02 -21.35 -14.14
C ASP A 572 5.56 -20.93 -15.51
N PHE A 573 5.20 -19.75 -15.99
CA PHE A 573 5.75 -19.21 -17.24
C PHE A 573 7.20 -18.75 -17.09
N MET A 574 7.60 -18.33 -15.90
CA MET A 574 9.01 -18.05 -15.60
C MET A 574 9.84 -19.34 -15.55
N GLU A 575 9.27 -20.45 -15.08
CA GLU A 575 9.89 -21.78 -15.15
C GLU A 575 10.18 -22.15 -16.62
N ASN A 576 9.21 -21.96 -17.52
CA ASN A 576 9.41 -22.17 -18.95
C ASN A 576 10.46 -21.22 -19.54
N LEU A 577 10.42 -19.93 -19.18
CA LEU A 577 11.36 -18.95 -19.73
C LEU A 577 12.81 -19.24 -19.31
N TYR A 578 13.09 -19.54 -18.03
CA TYR A 578 14.47 -19.83 -17.64
C TYR A 578 14.97 -21.13 -18.27
N ARG A 579 14.10 -22.15 -18.40
CA ARG A 579 14.45 -23.40 -19.09
C ARG A 579 14.75 -23.15 -20.57
N TYR A 580 13.95 -22.28 -21.23
CA TYR A 580 14.22 -21.89 -22.61
C TYR A 580 15.60 -21.29 -22.79
N THR A 581 16.05 -20.40 -21.92
CA THR A 581 17.39 -19.79 -22.02
C THR A 581 18.54 -20.78 -21.85
N LEU A 582 18.24 -22.01 -21.42
CA LEU A 582 19.21 -23.10 -21.24
C LEU A 582 19.18 -24.14 -22.41
N THR A 583 18.26 -23.99 -23.35
CA THR A 583 18.16 -24.93 -24.49
C THR A 583 19.26 -24.76 -25.52
N GLY A 584 19.94 -23.60 -25.52
CA GLY A 584 20.92 -23.28 -26.56
C GLY A 584 20.29 -23.08 -27.93
N THR A 585 19.00 -22.69 -27.98
CA THR A 585 18.31 -22.39 -29.25
C THR A 585 19.01 -21.25 -29.97
N GLU A 586 19.46 -21.50 -31.19
CA GLU A 586 20.06 -20.52 -32.10
C GLU A 586 19.36 -20.61 -33.45
N TYR A 587 19.43 -19.54 -34.24
CA TYR A 587 18.95 -19.55 -35.62
C TYR A 587 19.88 -20.41 -36.49
N VAL A 588 19.29 -21.33 -37.21
CA VAL A 588 20.01 -22.16 -38.20
C VAL A 588 19.43 -21.85 -39.57
N GLU A 589 20.27 -21.32 -40.45
CA GLU A 589 19.89 -21.11 -41.85
C GLU A 589 19.71 -22.49 -42.54
N GLU A 590 18.49 -22.80 -42.98
CA GLU A 590 18.30 -24.01 -43.81
C GLU A 590 19.04 -23.80 -45.11
N GLU A 591 20.09 -24.57 -45.33
CA GLU A 591 20.75 -24.64 -46.66
C GLU A 591 19.68 -25.11 -47.67
N THR A 592 19.22 -24.20 -48.52
CA THR A 592 18.39 -24.57 -49.66
C THR A 592 19.19 -25.58 -50.47
N PRO A 593 18.72 -26.84 -50.68
CA PRO A 593 19.46 -27.78 -51.50
C PRO A 593 19.62 -27.17 -52.87
N VAL A 594 20.86 -26.86 -53.23
CA VAL A 594 21.22 -26.44 -54.60
C VAL A 594 20.89 -27.62 -55.50
N LEU A 595 19.78 -27.57 -56.21
CA LEU A 595 19.48 -28.47 -57.31
C LEU A 595 20.63 -28.29 -58.35
N ILE A 596 21.65 -29.09 -58.22
CA ILE A 596 22.65 -29.20 -59.26
C ILE A 596 21.89 -29.73 -60.50
N GLY A 597 21.58 -28.82 -61.41
CA GLY A 597 20.92 -29.12 -62.65
C GLY A 597 21.72 -30.20 -63.37
N ALA A 598 21.08 -31.34 -63.70
CA ALA A 598 21.64 -32.38 -64.53
C ALA A 598 22.16 -31.73 -65.81
N GLY A 599 23.49 -31.74 -65.98
CA GLY A 599 24.17 -31.22 -67.14
C GLY A 599 23.61 -31.89 -68.41
N GLN A 600 23.22 -31.05 -69.34
CA GLN A 600 22.94 -31.49 -70.72
C GLN A 600 24.10 -32.34 -71.24
N GLY A 601 23.81 -33.60 -71.51
CA GLY A 601 24.73 -34.51 -72.26
C GLY A 601 24.99 -33.90 -73.60
N GLN A 602 26.26 -33.53 -73.89
CA GLN A 602 26.71 -33.28 -75.21
C GLN A 602 26.82 -34.63 -75.91
N GLU A 603 25.96 -34.86 -76.90
CA GLU A 603 26.17 -35.84 -77.92
C GLU A 603 27.47 -35.50 -78.71
N GLN A 604 28.54 -36.24 -78.50
CA GLN A 604 29.68 -36.24 -79.42
C GLN A 604 29.38 -37.21 -80.57
N SER A 605 29.08 -36.64 -81.77
CA SER A 605 29.03 -37.35 -83.00
C SER A 605 30.46 -37.79 -83.43
N TRP A 606 30.67 -39.07 -83.57
CA TRP A 606 31.82 -39.66 -84.28
C TRP A 606 31.57 -39.67 -85.76
N MET A 607 32.25 -38.83 -86.51
CA MET A 607 32.50 -39.09 -87.91
C MET A 607 33.87 -38.60 -88.29
N GLY A 608 34.67 -39.58 -88.82
CA GLY A 608 35.54 -39.42 -89.96
C GLY A 608 37.05 -39.25 -89.77
N MET A 609 37.70 -40.34 -89.98
CA MET A 609 39.10 -40.54 -90.42
C MET A 609 40.23 -40.43 -89.41
#